data_17ee602cacadfe7b6fcc376b26d2b92c
#
_entry.id   17ee602cacadfe7b6fcc376b26d2b92c
#
_cell.length_a   1.000
_cell.length_b   1.000
_cell.length_c   1.000
_cell.angle_alpha   90.00
_cell.angle_beta   90.00
_cell.angle_gamma   90.00
#
_symmetry.space_group_name_H-M   'P 1'
#
loop_
_entity.id
_entity.type
_entity.pdbx_description
1 polymer ?
#
loop_
_entity_poly.entity_id
_entity_poly.type
_entity_poly.pdbx_seq_one_letter_code
_entity_poly.pdbx_strand_id
1 'polypeptide(L)'
;MNYIEVKIHFSSAEPWKEIFSSFLADAGCESFMDGETDNDLLCYIPTNLYDADNIKNILENHGLDVEIEYETQEIEQQDWNAVWESNYTPVLIADRCYIRAPFHPEMKGVEYEILIEPKMSFGTAHHETTSQMIEYLLEEELKDKSVLDMGAGTGVLAILAHKRGAHPVTAIDNDEWAYNNNLENIARNHCEDMEVIL
;
A
#
# COMPACT_ATOMS: atom_id res chain seq x y z
N MET A 1 15.87 -7.19 3.11
CA MET A 1 17.27 -7.38 2.65
C MET A 1 17.76 -6.01 2.25
N ASN A 2 18.93 -5.56 2.76
CA ASN A 2 19.50 -4.27 2.38
C ASN A 2 20.06 -4.33 0.97
N TYR A 3 20.10 -3.20 0.30
CA TYR A 3 20.66 -3.05 -1.04
C TYR A 3 21.76 -2.01 -1.05
N ILE A 4 22.70 -2.16 -1.95
CA ILE A 4 23.62 -1.08 -2.35
C ILE A 4 23.06 -0.48 -3.64
N GLU A 5 22.78 0.81 -3.60
CA GLU A 5 22.53 1.63 -4.78
C GLU A 5 23.87 2.07 -5.35
N VAL A 6 24.04 1.86 -6.64
CA VAL A 6 25.16 2.42 -7.39
C VAL A 6 24.58 3.43 -8.36
N LYS A 7 24.88 4.71 -8.14
CA LYS A 7 24.50 5.81 -9.02
C LYS A 7 25.65 6.11 -9.95
N ILE A 8 25.40 6.05 -11.25
CA ILE A 8 26.40 6.13 -12.29
C ILE A 8 26.04 7.28 -13.22
N HIS A 9 26.99 8.17 -13.47
CA HIS A 9 26.88 9.25 -14.44
C HIS A 9 27.84 9.02 -15.60
N PHE A 10 27.34 8.98 -16.83
CA PHE A 10 28.11 8.82 -18.04
C PHE A 10 28.33 10.19 -18.72
N SER A 11 29.49 10.40 -19.34
CA SER A 11 29.73 11.60 -20.18
C SER A 11 28.78 11.70 -21.37
N SER A 12 28.17 10.57 -21.79
CA SER A 12 27.03 10.49 -22.74
C SER A 12 26.20 9.25 -22.48
N ALA A 13 24.85 9.33 -22.64
CA ALA A 13 23.95 8.23 -22.29
C ALA A 13 24.10 7.02 -23.24
N GLU A 14 24.06 7.25 -24.52
CA GLU A 14 24.05 6.22 -25.56
C GLU A 14 25.47 5.97 -26.14
N PRO A 15 25.87 4.70 -26.33
CA PRO A 15 25.12 3.46 -26.03
C PRO A 15 25.43 2.87 -24.63
N TRP A 16 26.03 3.65 -23.74
CA TRP A 16 26.74 3.17 -22.56
C TRP A 16 25.81 2.64 -21.48
N LYS A 17 24.63 3.24 -21.29
CA LYS A 17 23.66 2.75 -20.30
C LYS A 17 23.30 1.28 -20.51
N GLU A 18 23.00 0.90 -21.74
CA GLU A 18 22.66 -0.49 -22.07
C GLU A 18 23.83 -1.45 -21.86
N ILE A 19 25.05 -1.04 -22.30
CA ILE A 19 26.25 -1.85 -22.17
C ILE A 19 26.58 -2.08 -20.70
N PHE A 20 26.60 -1.02 -19.88
CA PHE A 20 26.93 -1.14 -18.47
C PHE A 20 25.83 -1.81 -17.66
N SER A 21 24.56 -1.65 -18.03
CA SER A 21 23.47 -2.43 -17.43
C SER A 21 23.70 -3.94 -17.59
N SER A 22 24.20 -4.39 -18.76
CA SER A 22 24.53 -5.79 -18.95
C SER A 22 25.69 -6.26 -18.08
N PHE A 23 26.79 -5.47 -17.99
CA PHE A 23 27.93 -5.84 -17.14
C PHE A 23 27.58 -5.86 -15.65
N LEU A 24 26.77 -4.91 -15.21
CA LEU A 24 26.33 -4.81 -13.83
C LEU A 24 25.29 -5.89 -13.47
N ALA A 25 24.44 -6.30 -14.39
CA ALA A 25 23.56 -7.45 -14.20
C ALA A 25 24.35 -8.74 -13.96
N ASP A 26 25.44 -8.96 -14.72
CA ASP A 26 26.34 -10.10 -14.51
C ASP A 26 27.08 -10.02 -13.16
N ALA A 27 27.24 -8.82 -12.62
CA ALA A 27 27.83 -8.58 -11.30
C ALA A 27 26.84 -8.68 -10.15
N GLY A 28 25.55 -8.97 -10.42
CA GLY A 28 24.51 -9.21 -9.43
C GLY A 28 23.56 -8.04 -9.18
N CYS A 29 23.58 -7.00 -10.02
CA CYS A 29 22.54 -5.97 -9.97
C CYS A 29 21.20 -6.56 -10.45
N GLU A 30 20.15 -6.39 -9.64
CA GLU A 30 18.82 -6.98 -9.90
C GLU A 30 17.83 -6.00 -10.54
N SER A 31 18.06 -4.70 -10.38
CA SER A 31 17.19 -3.68 -10.99
C SER A 31 17.96 -2.46 -11.43
N PHE A 32 17.43 -1.81 -12.46
CA PHE A 32 18.00 -0.62 -13.08
C PHE A 32 16.93 0.44 -13.26
N MET A 33 17.27 1.70 -13.00
CA MET A 33 16.38 2.84 -13.16
C MET A 33 17.15 4.01 -13.81
N ASP A 34 16.45 4.85 -14.53
CA ASP A 34 16.99 6.14 -14.95
C ASP A 34 17.15 7.06 -13.74
N GLY A 35 18.23 7.85 -13.72
CA GLY A 35 18.47 8.83 -12.67
C GLY A 35 17.86 10.20 -13.00
N GLU A 36 18.45 11.26 -12.42
CA GLU A 36 17.94 12.62 -12.55
C GLU A 36 18.13 13.21 -13.95
N THR A 37 19.15 12.75 -14.66
CA THR A 37 19.44 13.18 -16.03
C THR A 37 19.45 11.97 -16.96
N ASP A 38 19.34 12.22 -18.27
CA ASP A 38 19.41 11.17 -19.28
C ASP A 38 20.73 10.39 -19.26
N ASN A 39 21.79 10.97 -18.68
CA ASN A 39 23.10 10.35 -18.56
C ASN A 39 23.27 9.52 -17.28
N ASP A 40 22.29 9.50 -16.41
CA ASP A 40 22.37 8.78 -15.14
C ASP A 40 21.74 7.40 -15.23
N LEU A 41 22.38 6.45 -14.59
CA LEU A 41 21.87 5.09 -14.37
C LEU A 41 21.98 4.75 -12.89
N LEU A 42 20.88 4.29 -12.31
CA LEU A 42 20.84 3.73 -10.96
C LEU A 42 20.75 2.21 -11.07
N CYS A 43 21.58 1.50 -10.32
CA CYS A 43 21.38 0.06 -10.18
C CYS A 43 21.43 -0.37 -8.72
N TYR A 44 20.75 -1.45 -8.42
CA TYR A 44 20.57 -1.96 -7.08
C TYR A 44 21.07 -3.39 -6.97
N ILE A 45 21.96 -3.63 -6.01
CA ILE A 45 22.54 -4.94 -5.77
C ILE A 45 22.31 -5.33 -4.30
N PRO A 46 21.83 -6.57 -4.01
CA PRO A 46 21.73 -7.06 -2.64
C PRO A 46 23.06 -6.98 -1.91
N THR A 47 23.07 -6.50 -0.66
CA THR A 47 24.30 -6.31 0.13
C THR A 47 25.15 -7.59 0.24
N ASN A 48 24.50 -8.76 0.27
CA ASN A 48 25.20 -10.05 0.33
C ASN A 48 25.84 -10.50 -0.99
N LEU A 49 25.48 -9.84 -2.11
CA LEU A 49 26.08 -10.08 -3.44
C LEU A 49 27.03 -8.95 -3.87
N TYR A 50 27.05 -7.85 -3.11
CA TYR A 50 27.87 -6.68 -3.45
C TYR A 50 29.37 -6.95 -3.25
N ASP A 51 30.11 -6.85 -4.33
CA ASP A 51 31.57 -6.88 -4.36
C ASP A 51 32.10 -5.53 -4.88
N ALA A 52 32.60 -4.70 -3.96
CA ALA A 52 33.08 -3.36 -4.26
C ALA A 52 34.22 -3.36 -5.27
N ASP A 53 35.13 -4.35 -5.20
CA ASP A 53 36.30 -4.43 -6.11
C ASP A 53 35.81 -4.83 -7.52
N ASN A 54 34.82 -5.70 -7.62
CA ASN A 54 34.26 -6.08 -8.92
C ASN A 54 33.50 -4.91 -9.56
N ILE A 55 32.66 -4.21 -8.82
CA ILE A 55 31.92 -3.03 -9.32
C ILE A 55 32.90 -1.94 -9.75
N LYS A 56 33.92 -1.65 -8.93
CA LYS A 56 35.00 -0.72 -9.27
C LYS A 56 35.72 -1.10 -10.56
N ASN A 57 36.04 -2.38 -10.71
CA ASN A 57 36.72 -2.86 -11.92
C ASN A 57 35.85 -2.71 -13.17
N ILE A 58 34.57 -2.96 -13.08
CA ILE A 58 33.62 -2.75 -14.19
C ILE A 58 33.55 -1.27 -14.57
N LEU A 59 33.46 -0.37 -13.60
CA LEU A 59 33.24 1.05 -13.85
C LEU A 59 34.49 1.86 -14.15
N GLU A 60 35.68 1.43 -13.70
CA GLU A 60 36.94 2.16 -13.90
C GLU A 60 37.90 1.52 -14.93
N ASN A 61 37.83 0.19 -15.11
CA ASN A 61 38.79 -0.55 -15.94
C ASN A 61 38.15 -1.17 -17.19
N HIS A 62 37.12 -0.57 -17.72
CA HIS A 62 36.35 -1.10 -18.86
C HIS A 62 37.00 -0.97 -20.22
N GLY A 63 37.99 -0.08 -20.38
CA GLY A 63 38.71 0.10 -21.64
C GLY A 63 37.89 0.69 -22.79
N LEU A 64 36.75 1.28 -22.49
CA LEU A 64 35.84 1.93 -23.45
C LEU A 64 36.07 3.46 -23.44
N ASP A 65 35.66 4.14 -24.51
CA ASP A 65 35.81 5.59 -24.67
C ASP A 65 34.63 6.35 -24.04
N VAL A 66 34.49 6.26 -22.72
CA VAL A 66 33.47 6.94 -21.92
C VAL A 66 34.05 7.29 -20.56
N GLU A 67 33.79 8.49 -20.08
CA GLU A 67 34.07 8.88 -18.71
C GLU A 67 32.90 8.55 -17.82
N ILE A 68 33.19 7.94 -16.66
CA ILE A 68 32.18 7.48 -15.70
C ILE A 68 32.54 8.06 -14.34
N GLU A 69 31.55 8.72 -13.72
CA GLU A 69 31.56 9.04 -12.31
C GLU A 69 30.52 8.17 -11.61
N TYR A 70 30.82 7.65 -10.42
CA TYR A 70 29.85 6.86 -9.67
C TYR A 70 29.96 7.07 -8.18
N GLU A 71 28.87 6.87 -7.50
CA GLU A 71 28.77 6.82 -6.03
C GLU A 71 27.97 5.60 -5.59
N THR A 72 28.24 5.12 -4.39
CA THR A 72 27.54 3.97 -3.80
C THR A 72 26.93 4.36 -2.46
N GLN A 73 25.71 3.95 -2.24
CA GLN A 73 25.01 4.17 -0.98
C GLN A 73 24.31 2.90 -0.51
N GLU A 74 24.45 2.56 0.76
CA GLU A 74 23.65 1.49 1.35
C GLU A 74 22.24 2.01 1.59
N ILE A 75 21.26 1.27 1.04
CA ILE A 75 19.84 1.51 1.28
C ILE A 75 19.37 0.43 2.24
N GLU A 76 19.04 0.84 3.44
CA GLU A 76 18.38 -0.04 4.39
C GLU A 76 17.01 -0.45 3.87
N GLN A 77 16.66 -1.71 4.06
CA GLN A 77 15.31 -2.17 3.76
C GLN A 77 14.32 -1.35 4.58
N GLN A 78 13.63 -0.46 3.90
CA GLN A 78 12.51 0.24 4.51
C GLN A 78 11.33 -0.73 4.58
N ASP A 79 10.81 -0.93 5.77
CA ASP A 79 9.52 -1.61 5.93
C ASP A 79 8.41 -0.65 5.49
N TRP A 80 8.12 -0.71 4.19
CA TRP A 80 7.08 0.11 3.58
C TRP A 80 5.72 -0.12 4.22
N ASN A 81 5.47 -1.34 4.73
CA ASN A 81 4.25 -1.63 5.46
C ASN A 81 4.20 -0.84 6.77
N ALA A 82 5.28 -0.86 7.56
CA ALA A 82 5.37 -0.08 8.80
C ALA A 82 5.27 1.43 8.55
N VAL A 83 5.91 1.93 7.49
CA VAL A 83 5.80 3.36 7.10
C VAL A 83 4.37 3.69 6.70
N TRP A 84 3.73 2.84 5.91
CA TRP A 84 2.35 3.03 5.49
C TRP A 84 1.39 2.94 6.69
N GLU A 85 1.53 1.94 7.55
CA GLU A 85 0.73 1.79 8.78
C GLU A 85 0.86 3.00 9.70
N SER A 86 2.07 3.57 9.84
CA SER A 86 2.30 4.77 10.65
C SER A 86 1.64 6.02 10.10
N ASN A 87 1.41 6.09 8.79
CA ASN A 87 0.75 7.20 8.11
C ASN A 87 -0.76 6.98 7.93
N TYR A 88 -1.24 5.75 8.13
CA TYR A 88 -2.66 5.45 8.08
C TYR A 88 -3.31 5.82 9.41
N THR A 89 -4.17 6.83 9.40
CA THR A 89 -4.80 7.36 10.62
C THR A 89 -6.21 6.81 10.80
N PRO A 90 -6.66 6.50 12.03
CA PRO A 90 -8.05 6.16 12.26
C PRO A 90 -8.96 7.39 12.09
N VAL A 91 -10.23 7.14 11.78
CA VAL A 91 -11.22 8.21 11.53
C VAL A 91 -12.31 8.15 12.61
N LEU A 92 -12.57 9.30 13.24
CA LEU A 92 -13.70 9.46 14.16
C LEU A 92 -14.76 10.36 13.50
N ILE A 93 -15.97 9.83 13.33
CA ILE A 93 -17.07 10.50 12.65
C ILE A 93 -18.15 10.84 13.65
N ALA A 94 -18.58 12.12 13.66
CA ALA A 94 -19.61 12.68 14.54
C ALA A 94 -19.41 12.35 16.03
N ASP A 95 -18.16 12.15 16.49
CA ASP A 95 -17.80 11.69 17.84
C ASP A 95 -18.49 10.37 18.28
N ARG A 96 -19.04 9.61 17.35
CA ARG A 96 -19.86 8.41 17.60
C ARG A 96 -19.33 7.14 16.96
N CYS A 97 -18.79 7.25 15.74
CA CYS A 97 -18.30 6.10 14.98
C CYS A 97 -16.81 6.20 14.76
N TYR A 98 -16.07 5.27 15.33
CA TYR A 98 -14.61 5.18 15.21
C TYR A 98 -14.23 4.04 14.27
N ILE A 99 -13.61 4.39 13.13
CA ILE A 99 -13.13 3.43 12.14
C ILE A 99 -11.63 3.36 12.24
N ARG A 100 -11.10 2.17 12.46
CA ARG A 100 -9.68 1.93 12.65
C ARG A 100 -9.20 0.65 11.95
N ALA A 101 -7.92 0.60 11.67
CA ALA A 101 -7.24 -0.63 11.29
C ALA A 101 -6.93 -1.50 12.54
N PRO A 102 -6.66 -2.81 12.38
CA PRO A 102 -6.32 -3.72 13.49
C PRO A 102 -5.11 -3.29 14.30
N PHE A 103 -4.15 -2.60 13.70
CA PHE A 103 -2.93 -2.11 14.36
C PHE A 103 -3.13 -0.79 15.15
N HIS A 104 -4.29 -0.14 15.02
CA HIS A 104 -4.60 1.05 15.82
C HIS A 104 -5.16 0.70 17.20
N PRO A 105 -4.93 1.54 18.23
CA PRO A 105 -5.52 1.33 19.53
C PRO A 105 -7.04 1.46 19.50
N GLU A 106 -7.68 0.73 20.41
CA GLU A 106 -9.12 0.87 20.66
C GLU A 106 -9.45 2.25 21.27
N MET A 107 -10.62 2.79 20.91
CA MET A 107 -11.12 4.02 21.49
C MET A 107 -12.29 3.73 22.43
N LYS A 108 -12.14 4.04 23.70
CA LYS A 108 -13.22 3.89 24.68
C LYS A 108 -14.22 5.04 24.60
N GLY A 109 -15.49 4.73 24.78
CA GLY A 109 -16.53 5.74 24.89
C GLY A 109 -17.17 6.14 23.58
N VAL A 110 -16.84 5.51 22.46
CA VAL A 110 -17.55 5.66 21.20
C VAL A 110 -18.77 4.73 21.15
N GLU A 111 -19.78 5.11 20.38
CA GLU A 111 -20.99 4.33 20.23
C GLU A 111 -20.77 3.12 19.34
N TYR A 112 -20.02 3.31 18.24
CA TYR A 112 -19.65 2.25 17.30
C TYR A 112 -18.16 2.26 17.03
N GLU A 113 -17.53 1.11 17.14
CA GLU A 113 -16.17 0.86 16.66
C GLU A 113 -16.22 -0.13 15.51
N ILE A 114 -15.55 0.20 14.41
CA ILE A 114 -15.49 -0.62 13.20
C ILE A 114 -14.03 -0.87 12.84
N LEU A 115 -13.69 -2.14 12.73
CA LEU A 115 -12.38 -2.61 12.30
C LEU A 115 -12.37 -2.81 10.79
N ILE A 116 -11.52 -2.07 10.08
CA ILE A 116 -11.34 -2.21 8.65
C ILE A 116 -9.87 -2.57 8.37
N GLU A 117 -9.65 -3.71 7.73
CA GLU A 117 -8.35 -4.03 7.17
C GLU A 117 -8.12 -3.16 5.94
N PRO A 118 -7.20 -2.20 5.99
CA PRO A 118 -6.96 -1.30 4.87
C PRO A 118 -6.19 -2.05 3.78
N LYS A 119 -6.91 -2.45 2.75
CA LYS A 119 -6.40 -3.05 1.51
C LYS A 119 -6.68 -2.10 0.34
N MET A 120 -6.51 -2.57 -0.88
CA MET A 120 -6.74 -1.78 -2.10
C MET A 120 -8.24 -1.59 -2.43
N SER A 121 -9.13 -1.71 -1.43
CA SER A 121 -10.58 -1.52 -1.58
C SER A 121 -11.00 -0.14 -1.09
N PHE A 122 -11.99 0.46 -1.76
CA PHE A 122 -12.59 1.72 -1.35
C PHE A 122 -13.41 1.56 -0.07
N GLY A 123 -13.55 2.65 0.72
CA GLY A 123 -14.43 2.64 1.91
C GLY A 123 -13.69 2.57 3.25
N THR A 124 -12.48 3.10 3.34
CA THR A 124 -11.72 3.22 4.60
C THR A 124 -12.14 4.43 5.45
N ALA A 125 -13.23 5.11 5.09
CA ALA A 125 -13.77 6.31 5.72
C ALA A 125 -12.92 7.61 5.59
N HIS A 126 -11.79 7.58 4.88
CA HIS A 126 -10.98 8.79 4.63
C HIS A 126 -11.56 9.68 3.52
N HIS A 127 -12.38 9.12 2.66
CA HIS A 127 -13.05 9.87 1.60
C HIS A 127 -14.33 10.51 2.15
N GLU A 128 -14.55 11.78 1.81
CA GLU A 128 -15.68 12.57 2.31
C GLU A 128 -17.04 11.90 2.05
N THR A 129 -17.20 11.24 0.91
CA THR A 129 -18.45 10.54 0.59
C THR A 129 -18.73 9.42 1.58
N THR A 130 -17.73 8.64 1.96
CA THR A 130 -17.89 7.56 2.93
C THR A 130 -18.21 8.12 4.31
N SER A 131 -17.52 9.18 4.74
CA SER A 131 -17.76 9.86 6.01
C SER A 131 -19.19 10.43 6.08
N GLN A 132 -19.64 11.10 5.03
CA GLN A 132 -21.00 11.65 4.96
C GLN A 132 -22.08 10.54 4.98
N MET A 133 -21.85 9.42 4.30
CA MET A 133 -22.76 8.29 4.36
C MET A 133 -22.80 7.66 5.75
N ILE A 134 -21.69 7.61 6.47
CA ILE A 134 -21.63 7.15 7.85
C ILE A 134 -22.43 8.10 8.75
N GLU A 135 -22.24 9.43 8.63
CA GLU A 135 -23.03 10.42 9.36
C GLU A 135 -24.52 10.24 9.09
N TYR A 136 -24.91 10.07 7.83
CA TYR A 136 -26.29 9.82 7.45
C TYR A 136 -26.84 8.53 8.10
N LEU A 137 -26.10 7.43 8.01
CA LEU A 137 -26.47 6.17 8.64
C LEU A 137 -26.57 6.29 10.17
N LEU A 138 -25.80 7.17 10.83
CA LEU A 138 -25.89 7.41 12.27
C LEU A 138 -27.17 8.12 12.69
N GLU A 139 -27.83 8.86 11.80
CA GLU A 139 -29.09 9.57 12.09
C GLU A 139 -30.34 8.75 11.72
N GLU A 140 -30.22 7.83 10.74
CA GLU A 140 -31.37 7.04 10.26
C GLU A 140 -31.82 5.98 11.28
N GLU A 141 -33.11 5.69 11.31
CA GLU A 141 -33.69 4.55 12.07
C GLU A 141 -33.50 3.26 11.27
N LEU A 142 -32.50 2.46 11.66
CA LEU A 142 -32.12 1.23 10.93
C LEU A 142 -32.61 -0.06 11.60
N LYS A 143 -33.07 0.00 12.84
CA LYS A 143 -33.51 -1.20 13.56
C LYS A 143 -34.57 -1.96 12.78
N ASP A 144 -34.36 -3.24 12.57
CA ASP A 144 -35.23 -4.16 11.83
C ASP A 144 -35.50 -3.75 10.36
N LYS A 145 -34.67 -2.88 9.79
CA LYS A 145 -34.73 -2.48 8.37
C LYS A 145 -33.84 -3.36 7.52
N SER A 146 -34.30 -3.71 6.33
CA SER A 146 -33.41 -4.31 5.33
C SER A 146 -32.52 -3.24 4.70
N VAL A 147 -31.23 -3.57 4.55
CA VAL A 147 -30.23 -2.66 3.93
C VAL A 147 -29.48 -3.38 2.83
N LEU A 148 -29.32 -2.70 1.71
CA LEU A 148 -28.50 -3.12 0.59
C LEU A 148 -27.41 -2.10 0.36
N ASP A 149 -26.14 -2.53 0.46
CA ASP A 149 -24.94 -1.76 0.16
C ASP A 149 -24.40 -2.17 -1.21
N MET A 150 -24.56 -1.30 -2.20
CA MET A 150 -24.15 -1.53 -3.60
C MET A 150 -22.82 -0.85 -3.89
N GLY A 151 -21.80 -1.66 -4.28
CA GLY A 151 -20.41 -1.20 -4.36
C GLY A 151 -19.82 -1.08 -2.96
N ALA A 152 -19.97 -2.13 -2.17
CA ALA A 152 -19.71 -2.10 -0.73
C ALA A 152 -18.24 -1.87 -0.36
N GLY A 153 -17.30 -2.14 -1.27
CA GLY A 153 -15.87 -1.97 -1.04
C GLY A 153 -15.41 -2.73 0.20
N THR A 154 -14.94 -1.99 1.21
CA THR A 154 -14.54 -2.58 2.51
C THR A 154 -15.71 -3.12 3.35
N GLY A 155 -16.95 -2.80 2.98
CA GLY A 155 -18.17 -3.15 3.74
C GLY A 155 -18.45 -2.24 4.93
N VAL A 156 -17.75 -1.14 5.10
CA VAL A 156 -17.86 -0.26 6.28
C VAL A 156 -19.30 0.25 6.52
N LEU A 157 -20.03 0.59 5.44
CA LEU A 157 -21.40 1.09 5.55
C LEU A 157 -22.36 -0.03 5.94
N ALA A 158 -22.25 -1.19 5.32
CA ALA A 158 -23.03 -2.38 5.65
C ALA A 158 -22.79 -2.84 7.10
N ILE A 159 -21.53 -2.86 7.55
CA ILE A 159 -21.14 -3.20 8.94
C ILE A 159 -21.76 -2.19 9.92
N LEU A 160 -21.72 -0.88 9.63
CA LEU A 160 -22.36 0.11 10.48
C LEU A 160 -23.88 -0.10 10.54
N ALA A 161 -24.52 -0.32 9.40
CA ALA A 161 -25.97 -0.59 9.34
C ALA A 161 -26.36 -1.80 10.18
N HIS A 162 -25.60 -2.89 10.07
CA HIS A 162 -25.79 -4.10 10.89
C HIS A 162 -25.64 -3.80 12.39
N LYS A 163 -24.55 -3.14 12.80
CA LYS A 163 -24.32 -2.74 14.20
C LYS A 163 -25.41 -1.84 14.76
N ARG A 164 -26.13 -1.12 13.89
CA ARG A 164 -27.30 -0.30 14.23
C ARG A 164 -28.62 -1.07 14.21
N GLY A 165 -28.57 -2.39 14.05
CA GLY A 165 -29.72 -3.27 14.15
C GLY A 165 -30.49 -3.46 12.84
N ALA A 166 -29.94 -3.07 11.70
CA ALA A 166 -30.49 -3.43 10.40
C ALA A 166 -30.44 -4.96 10.19
N HIS A 167 -31.50 -5.52 9.66
CA HIS A 167 -31.58 -6.94 9.32
C HIS A 167 -32.76 -7.20 8.34
N PRO A 168 -32.54 -7.93 7.21
CA PRO A 168 -31.23 -8.42 6.73
C PRO A 168 -30.35 -7.28 6.16
N VAL A 169 -29.04 -7.51 6.16
CA VAL A 169 -28.08 -6.64 5.48
C VAL A 169 -27.36 -7.42 4.40
N THR A 170 -27.35 -6.88 3.19
CA THR A 170 -26.65 -7.46 2.03
C THR A 170 -25.64 -6.47 1.49
N ALA A 171 -24.40 -6.90 1.33
CA ALA A 171 -23.32 -6.13 0.72
C ALA A 171 -22.95 -6.73 -0.65
N ILE A 172 -22.87 -5.91 -1.69
CA ILE A 172 -22.55 -6.37 -3.05
C ILE A 172 -21.39 -5.57 -3.60
N ASP A 173 -20.42 -6.26 -4.18
CA ASP A 173 -19.35 -5.63 -4.97
C ASP A 173 -19.00 -6.53 -6.16
N ASN A 174 -18.70 -5.93 -7.31
CA ASN A 174 -18.31 -6.66 -8.53
C ASN A 174 -16.81 -6.83 -8.67
N ASP A 175 -16.03 -6.32 -7.72
CA ASP A 175 -14.58 -6.51 -7.62
C ASP A 175 -14.27 -7.66 -6.65
N GLU A 176 -13.56 -8.68 -7.12
CA GLU A 176 -13.20 -9.84 -6.30
C GLU A 176 -12.32 -9.47 -5.09
N TRP A 177 -11.46 -8.45 -5.22
CA TRP A 177 -10.64 -7.95 -4.12
C TRP A 177 -11.50 -7.29 -3.05
N ALA A 178 -12.46 -6.45 -3.48
CA ALA A 178 -13.41 -5.80 -2.58
C ALA A 178 -14.29 -6.84 -1.88
N TYR A 179 -14.82 -7.80 -2.62
CA TYR A 179 -15.60 -8.91 -2.07
C TYR A 179 -14.84 -9.68 -0.97
N ASN A 180 -13.59 -10.08 -1.24
CA ASN A 180 -12.78 -10.81 -0.27
C ASN A 180 -12.44 -9.95 0.96
N ASN A 181 -12.12 -8.67 0.75
CA ASN A 181 -11.86 -7.74 1.84
C ASN A 181 -13.10 -7.49 2.71
N ASN A 182 -14.27 -7.41 2.08
CA ASN A 182 -15.56 -7.28 2.77
C ASN A 182 -15.83 -8.48 3.68
N LEU A 183 -15.65 -9.71 3.20
CA LEU A 183 -15.79 -10.92 4.01
C LEU A 183 -14.87 -10.92 5.25
N GLU A 184 -13.61 -10.52 5.07
CA GLU A 184 -12.67 -10.40 6.19
C GLU A 184 -13.11 -9.34 7.21
N ASN A 185 -13.55 -8.17 6.75
CA ASN A 185 -13.97 -7.08 7.62
C ASN A 185 -15.25 -7.44 8.38
N ILE A 186 -16.20 -8.11 7.73
CA ILE A 186 -17.42 -8.63 8.36
C ILE A 186 -17.08 -9.59 9.50
N ALA A 187 -16.18 -10.54 9.26
CA ALA A 187 -15.74 -11.48 10.29
C ALA A 187 -15.03 -10.76 11.47
N ARG A 188 -14.18 -9.76 11.18
CA ARG A 188 -13.48 -8.95 12.21
C ARG A 188 -14.45 -8.15 13.10
N ASN A 189 -15.60 -7.79 12.54
CA ASN A 189 -16.63 -7.00 13.23
C ASN A 189 -17.75 -7.85 13.84
N HIS A 190 -17.67 -9.20 13.75
CA HIS A 190 -18.67 -10.16 14.25
C HIS A 190 -20.06 -9.93 13.63
N CYS A 191 -20.08 -9.79 12.30
CA CYS A 191 -21.30 -9.52 11.51
C CYS A 191 -21.52 -10.64 10.47
N GLU A 192 -21.16 -11.89 10.78
CA GLU A 192 -21.16 -13.03 9.86
C GLU A 192 -22.57 -13.46 9.40
N ASP A 193 -23.61 -12.94 9.98
CA ASP A 193 -25.01 -13.12 9.55
C ASP A 193 -25.44 -12.18 8.41
N MET A 194 -24.54 -11.28 7.97
CA MET A 194 -24.74 -10.49 6.76
C MET A 194 -24.48 -11.31 5.50
N GLU A 195 -25.18 -11.02 4.44
CA GLU A 195 -24.97 -11.61 3.12
C GLU A 195 -23.96 -10.79 2.31
N VAL A 196 -22.98 -11.46 1.70
CA VAL A 196 -22.03 -10.81 0.78
C VAL A 196 -22.12 -11.46 -0.59
N ILE A 197 -22.28 -10.67 -1.63
CA ILE A 197 -22.45 -11.11 -3.02
C ILE A 197 -21.36 -10.47 -3.89
N LEU A 198 -20.75 -11.29 -4.77
CA LEU A 198 -19.83 -10.86 -5.81
C LEU A 198 -20.61 -10.48 -7.08
#